data_27c806822cc6be70197b6172b8a0d23c
#
_entry.id   27c806822cc6be70197b6172b8a0d23c
#
_cell.length_a   1.000
_cell.length_b   1.000
_cell.length_c   1.000
_cell.angle_alpha   90.00
_cell.angle_beta   90.00
_cell.angle_gamma   90.00
#
_symmetry.space_group_name_H-M   'P 1'
#
loop_
_entity.id
_entity.type
_entity.pdbx_description
1 polymer ?
#
loop_
_entity_poly.entity_id
_entity_poly.type
_entity_poly.pdbx_seq_one_letter_code
_entity_poly.pdbx_strand_id
1 'polypeptide(L)'
;PAKWRGTFVSFYQLFIVIGILAAYCADFGMISWGNNWRWMLGLPLLFAAGNLLMLLFLPESPRWLIRQGEYEAARKAIARMGISSEDAAVMLETPKSSQKGGPKLSELFRGSTTHIVLLGSLLAVFQQITGINVIINYAPEILRQTGIGGDTALMQAIYVGIVNFLFTIVAVWLVDRLGRKKLLLWGCAGLVVSLAYLTYAFAQPLP
;
A
#
# COMPACT_ATOMS: atom_id res chain seq x y z
N PRO A 1 6.43 19.30 4.45
CA PRO A 1 7.58 19.37 5.37
C PRO A 1 8.22 17.99 5.51
N ALA A 2 9.56 17.91 5.51
CA ALA A 2 10.30 16.64 5.55
C ALA A 2 9.96 15.78 6.79
N LYS A 3 9.57 16.44 7.89
CA LYS A 3 9.16 15.83 9.15
C LYS A 3 7.98 14.85 9.05
N TRP A 4 7.05 15.07 8.12
CA TRP A 4 5.81 14.30 8.01
C TRP A 4 5.83 13.24 6.90
N ARG A 5 6.94 13.11 6.14
CA ARG A 5 7.02 12.13 5.03
C ARG A 5 6.81 10.70 5.48
N GLY A 6 7.40 10.29 6.60
CA GLY A 6 7.22 8.95 7.16
C GLY A 6 5.77 8.69 7.55
N THR A 7 5.16 9.66 8.23
CA THR A 7 3.77 9.58 8.67
C THR A 7 2.80 9.44 7.49
N PHE A 8 2.97 10.21 6.40
CA PHE A 8 2.12 10.08 5.21
C PHE A 8 2.25 8.72 4.51
N VAL A 9 3.46 8.16 4.45
CA VAL A 9 3.66 6.79 3.91
C VAL A 9 2.99 5.75 4.79
N SER A 10 3.03 5.92 6.10
CA SER A 10 2.35 5.03 7.05
C SER A 10 0.82 5.12 6.93
N PHE A 11 0.26 6.31 6.74
CA PHE A 11 -1.16 6.50 6.47
C PHE A 11 -1.61 5.82 5.17
N TYR A 12 -0.80 5.89 4.11
CA TYR A 12 -1.10 5.18 2.88
C TYR A 12 -1.29 3.68 3.13
N GLN A 13 -0.36 3.05 3.87
CA GLN A 13 -0.48 1.64 4.22
C GLN A 13 -1.72 1.36 5.10
N LEU A 14 -2.02 2.23 6.04
CA LEU A 14 -3.18 2.11 6.91
C LEU A 14 -4.49 2.13 6.10
N PHE A 15 -4.62 3.04 5.13
CA PHE A 15 -5.80 3.10 4.25
C PHE A 15 -5.96 1.87 3.36
N ILE A 16 -4.86 1.25 2.91
CA ILE A 16 -4.94 -0.03 2.18
C ILE A 16 -5.58 -1.10 3.06
N VAL A 17 -5.12 -1.24 4.31
CA VAL A 17 -5.63 -2.28 5.22
C VAL A 17 -7.08 -2.00 5.64
N ILE A 18 -7.45 -0.74 5.85
CA ILE A 18 -8.85 -0.34 6.06
C ILE A 18 -9.71 -0.73 4.87
N GLY A 19 -9.22 -0.51 3.64
CA GLY A 19 -9.93 -0.90 2.41
C GLY A 19 -10.15 -2.41 2.31
N ILE A 20 -9.15 -3.22 2.65
CA ILE A 20 -9.25 -4.68 2.67
C ILE A 20 -10.31 -5.13 3.70
N LEU A 21 -10.26 -4.59 4.91
CA LEU A 21 -11.23 -4.92 5.96
C LEU A 21 -12.65 -4.50 5.57
N ALA A 22 -12.80 -3.31 5.01
CA ALA A 22 -14.09 -2.82 4.53
C ALA A 22 -14.66 -3.69 3.41
N ALA A 23 -13.81 -4.19 2.49
CA ALA A 23 -14.22 -5.11 1.44
C ALA A 23 -14.74 -6.43 2.03
N TYR A 24 -14.01 -7.05 2.98
CA TYR A 24 -14.48 -8.27 3.64
C TYR A 24 -15.80 -8.07 4.39
N CYS A 25 -15.98 -6.94 5.08
CA CYS A 25 -17.25 -6.62 5.74
C CYS A 25 -18.40 -6.43 4.75
N ALA A 26 -18.13 -5.78 3.63
CA ALA A 26 -19.13 -5.56 2.59
C ALA A 26 -19.54 -6.88 1.91
N ASP A 27 -18.58 -7.72 1.57
CA ASP A 27 -18.81 -9.05 0.99
C ASP A 27 -19.64 -9.92 1.93
N PHE A 28 -19.33 -9.93 3.22
CA PHE A 28 -20.10 -10.62 4.23
C PHE A 28 -21.55 -10.09 4.32
N GLY A 29 -21.73 -8.77 4.30
CA GLY A 29 -23.05 -8.15 4.33
C GLY A 29 -23.92 -8.45 3.10
N MET A 30 -23.29 -8.81 1.97
CA MET A 30 -23.98 -9.11 0.71
C MET A 30 -24.24 -10.60 0.48
N ILE A 31 -23.84 -11.50 1.38
CA ILE A 31 -24.01 -12.95 1.24
C ILE A 31 -25.47 -13.32 0.97
N SER A 32 -26.41 -12.70 1.66
CA SER A 32 -27.85 -13.00 1.57
C SER A 32 -28.55 -12.37 0.35
N TRP A 33 -27.85 -11.55 -0.42
CA TRP A 33 -28.43 -10.88 -1.59
C TRP A 33 -28.49 -11.82 -2.79
N GLY A 34 -29.59 -11.79 -3.53
CA GLY A 34 -29.68 -12.48 -4.82
C GLY A 34 -28.60 -11.97 -5.78
N ASN A 35 -27.92 -12.91 -6.47
CA ASN A 35 -26.78 -12.58 -7.33
C ASN A 35 -25.63 -11.84 -6.58
N ASN A 36 -25.34 -12.23 -5.35
CA ASN A 36 -24.38 -11.61 -4.44
C ASN A 36 -23.01 -11.31 -5.09
N TRP A 37 -22.47 -12.22 -5.90
CA TRP A 37 -21.18 -12.05 -6.57
C TRP A 37 -21.13 -10.83 -7.50
N ARG A 38 -22.27 -10.47 -8.12
CA ARG A 38 -22.36 -9.30 -9.00
C ARG A 38 -22.27 -8.00 -8.19
N TRP A 39 -22.90 -7.99 -7.03
CA TRP A 39 -22.86 -6.85 -6.12
C TRP A 39 -21.47 -6.69 -5.48
N MET A 40 -20.84 -7.80 -5.07
CA MET A 40 -19.47 -7.83 -4.55
C MET A 40 -18.46 -7.29 -5.58
N LEU A 41 -18.60 -7.65 -6.85
CA LEU A 41 -17.77 -7.11 -7.94
C LEU A 41 -18.17 -5.68 -8.36
N GLY A 42 -19.42 -5.30 -8.18
CA GLY A 42 -19.93 -3.97 -8.55
C GLY A 42 -19.56 -2.88 -7.55
N LEU A 43 -19.40 -3.22 -6.27
CA LEU A 43 -19.09 -2.26 -5.23
C LEU A 43 -17.76 -1.49 -5.47
N PRO A 44 -16.66 -2.13 -5.84
CA PRO A 44 -15.41 -1.44 -6.20
C PRO A 44 -15.57 -0.43 -7.33
N LEU A 45 -16.53 -0.62 -8.25
CA LEU A 45 -16.81 0.32 -9.34
C LEU A 45 -17.24 1.69 -8.80
N LEU A 46 -18.06 1.74 -7.76
CA LEU A 46 -18.50 2.99 -7.14
C LEU A 46 -17.30 3.77 -6.57
N PHE A 47 -16.40 3.08 -5.88
CA PHE A 47 -15.18 3.70 -5.35
C PHE A 47 -14.24 4.15 -6.46
N ALA A 48 -14.09 3.35 -7.53
CA ALA A 48 -13.28 3.71 -8.68
C ALA A 48 -13.86 4.94 -9.41
N ALA A 49 -15.18 4.99 -9.61
CA ALA A 49 -15.86 6.13 -10.22
C ALA A 49 -15.72 7.39 -9.35
N GLY A 50 -15.90 7.26 -8.04
CA GLY A 50 -15.69 8.37 -7.10
C GLY A 50 -14.25 8.89 -7.13
N ASN A 51 -13.27 8.00 -7.18
CA ASN A 51 -11.87 8.36 -7.30
C ASN A 51 -11.58 9.06 -8.64
N LEU A 52 -12.12 8.54 -9.75
CA LEU A 52 -11.99 9.18 -11.06
C LEU A 52 -12.56 10.60 -11.04
N LEU A 53 -13.75 10.79 -10.46
CA LEU A 53 -14.34 12.12 -10.33
C LEU A 53 -13.47 13.06 -9.48
N MET A 54 -12.94 12.58 -8.36
CA MET A 54 -12.03 13.36 -7.52
C MET A 54 -10.76 13.77 -8.29
N LEU A 55 -10.18 12.88 -9.09
CA LEU A 55 -8.98 13.16 -9.88
C LEU A 55 -9.21 14.27 -10.92
N LEU A 56 -10.43 14.41 -11.46
CA LEU A 56 -10.76 15.48 -12.42
C LEU A 56 -10.68 16.88 -11.78
N PHE A 57 -10.88 16.97 -10.47
CA PHE A 57 -10.80 18.24 -9.73
C PHE A 57 -9.41 18.52 -9.14
N LEU A 58 -8.51 17.54 -9.16
CA LEU A 58 -7.17 17.69 -8.59
C LEU A 58 -6.29 18.53 -9.51
N PRO A 59 -5.61 19.57 -9.01
CA PRO A 59 -4.64 20.32 -9.80
C PRO A 59 -3.42 19.45 -10.12
N GLU A 60 -2.78 19.73 -11.25
CA GLU A 60 -1.53 19.09 -11.65
C GLU A 60 -0.43 19.27 -10.59
N SER A 61 0.47 18.30 -10.51
CA SER A 61 1.60 18.36 -9.58
C SER A 61 2.48 19.57 -9.83
N PRO A 62 2.72 20.46 -8.84
CA PRO A 62 3.58 21.63 -9.01
C PRO A 62 4.98 21.26 -9.49
N ARG A 63 5.54 20.16 -9.02
CA ARG A 63 6.85 19.67 -9.44
C ARG A 63 6.89 19.24 -10.90
N TRP A 64 5.81 18.65 -11.38
CA TRP A 64 5.68 18.27 -12.78
C TRP A 64 5.58 19.49 -13.66
N LEU A 65 4.75 20.47 -13.29
CA LEU A 65 4.61 21.74 -14.01
C LEU A 65 5.94 22.52 -14.09
N ILE A 66 6.71 22.55 -12.99
CA ILE A 66 8.06 23.17 -12.99
C ILE A 66 9.00 22.46 -13.98
N ARG A 67 8.95 21.11 -14.06
CA ARG A 67 9.75 20.34 -15.02
C ARG A 67 9.37 20.61 -16.47
N GLN A 68 8.11 20.89 -16.73
CA GLN A 68 7.62 21.30 -18.07
C GLN A 68 7.96 22.76 -18.41
N GLY A 69 8.40 23.55 -17.43
CA GLY A 69 8.69 24.95 -17.58
C GLY A 69 7.48 25.87 -17.41
N GLU A 70 6.34 25.32 -16.99
CA GLU A 70 5.09 26.05 -16.78
C GLU A 70 5.01 26.66 -15.37
N TYR A 71 5.86 27.65 -15.10
CA TYR A 71 6.00 28.25 -13.78
C TYR A 71 4.74 28.97 -13.29
N GLU A 72 3.97 29.60 -14.17
CA GLU A 72 2.73 30.28 -13.79
C GLU A 72 1.63 29.29 -13.37
N ALA A 73 1.51 28.17 -14.09
CA ALA A 73 0.61 27.09 -13.71
C ALA A 73 1.04 26.45 -12.39
N ALA A 74 2.35 26.26 -12.19
CA ALA A 74 2.91 25.75 -10.94
C ALA A 74 2.60 26.66 -9.74
N ARG A 75 2.73 27.97 -9.89
CA ARG A 75 2.37 28.96 -8.84
C ARG A 75 0.88 28.87 -8.49
N LYS A 76 0.00 28.78 -9.49
CA LYS A 76 -1.44 28.61 -9.26
C LYS A 76 -1.76 27.32 -8.53
N ALA A 77 -1.11 26.21 -8.90
CA ALA A 77 -1.27 24.92 -8.23
C ALA A 77 -0.79 24.97 -6.77
N ILE A 78 0.37 25.57 -6.50
CA ILE A 78 0.93 25.79 -5.16
C ILE A 78 -0.05 26.61 -4.30
N ALA A 79 -0.58 27.71 -4.85
CA ALA A 79 -1.54 28.55 -4.14
C ALA A 79 -2.85 27.80 -3.80
N ARG A 80 -3.36 26.98 -4.74
CA ARG A 80 -4.56 26.14 -4.49
C ARG A 80 -4.33 25.07 -3.42
N MET A 81 -3.10 24.55 -3.31
CA MET A 81 -2.72 23.54 -2.32
C MET A 81 -2.44 24.12 -0.93
N GLY A 82 -2.45 25.45 -0.77
CA GLY A 82 -2.14 26.12 0.51
C GLY A 82 -0.71 25.88 1.00
N ILE A 83 0.24 25.66 0.09
CA ILE A 83 1.65 25.45 0.42
C ILE A 83 2.25 26.78 0.90
N SER A 84 3.05 26.74 1.97
CA SER A 84 3.67 27.96 2.52
C SER A 84 4.56 28.65 1.49
N SER A 85 4.67 29.98 1.60
CA SER A 85 5.51 30.77 0.68
C SER A 85 6.98 30.36 0.69
N GLU A 86 7.48 29.90 1.83
CA GLU A 86 8.85 29.40 1.98
C GLU A 86 9.06 28.08 1.24
N ASP A 87 8.17 27.10 1.43
CA ASP A 87 8.21 25.81 0.72
C ASP A 87 7.99 26.00 -0.80
N ALA A 88 7.16 26.99 -1.18
CA ALA A 88 6.92 27.36 -2.56
C ALA A 88 8.18 27.94 -3.23
N ALA A 89 8.90 28.82 -2.54
CA ALA A 89 10.15 29.40 -3.03
C ALA A 89 11.21 28.31 -3.27
N VAL A 90 11.39 27.41 -2.28
CA VAL A 90 12.31 26.26 -2.40
C VAL A 90 11.95 25.34 -3.57
N MET A 91 10.66 25.13 -3.84
CA MET A 91 10.22 24.34 -5.00
C MET A 91 10.52 25.01 -6.33
N LEU A 92 10.36 26.35 -6.39
CA LEU A 92 10.56 27.13 -7.61
C LEU A 92 12.05 27.40 -7.90
N GLU A 93 12.90 27.44 -6.86
CA GLU A 93 14.35 27.61 -6.97
C GLU A 93 15.11 26.35 -7.38
N THR A 94 14.41 25.21 -7.57
CA THR A 94 15.05 23.96 -8.00
C THR A 94 15.86 24.19 -9.28
N PRO A 95 17.16 23.80 -9.31
CA PRO A 95 18.07 24.17 -10.40
C PRO A 95 17.56 23.76 -11.78
N LYS A 96 17.67 24.68 -12.75
CA LYS A 96 17.27 24.47 -14.15
C LYS A 96 17.96 23.28 -14.84
N SER A 97 19.05 22.77 -14.28
CA SER A 97 19.75 21.58 -14.78
C SER A 97 18.93 20.29 -14.65
N SER A 98 17.91 20.28 -13.77
CA SER A 98 16.96 19.18 -13.58
C SER A 98 15.74 19.26 -14.51
N GLN A 99 15.64 20.29 -15.35
CA GLN A 99 14.41 20.68 -16.04
C GLN A 99 14.19 20.06 -17.42
N LYS A 100 15.23 19.57 -18.10
CA LYS A 100 15.09 18.94 -19.42
C LYS A 100 15.69 17.54 -19.42
N GLY A 101 14.82 16.58 -19.23
CA GLY A 101 15.15 15.16 -19.23
C GLY A 101 15.31 14.65 -17.80
N GLY A 102 14.35 13.85 -17.33
CA GLY A 102 14.55 13.04 -16.13
C GLY A 102 15.84 12.23 -16.27
N PRO A 103 16.45 11.74 -15.17
CA PRO A 103 17.65 10.92 -15.24
C PRO A 103 17.41 9.79 -16.24
N LYS A 104 18.29 9.66 -17.22
CA LYS A 104 18.19 8.56 -18.19
C LYS A 104 18.22 7.26 -17.41
N LEU A 105 17.41 6.29 -17.81
CA LEU A 105 17.38 4.97 -17.17
C LEU A 105 18.78 4.39 -16.98
N SER A 106 19.68 4.69 -17.93
CA SER A 106 21.09 4.31 -17.86
C SER A 106 21.88 4.96 -16.70
N GLU A 107 21.44 6.11 -16.20
CA GLU A 107 22.10 6.76 -15.06
C GLU A 107 21.74 6.12 -13.72
N LEU A 108 20.58 5.48 -13.63
CA LEU A 108 20.17 4.69 -12.46
C LEU A 108 21.06 3.47 -12.24
N PHE A 109 21.64 2.93 -13.33
CA PHE A 109 22.55 1.79 -13.30
C PHE A 109 24.02 2.20 -13.31
N ARG A 110 24.35 3.46 -13.03
CA ARG A 110 25.72 3.99 -13.02
C ARG A 110 26.11 4.46 -11.62
N GLY A 111 27.23 3.95 -11.11
CA GLY A 111 27.81 4.40 -9.84
C GLY A 111 27.08 3.92 -8.58
N SER A 112 27.13 4.74 -7.53
CA SER A 112 26.57 4.44 -6.20
C SER A 112 25.06 4.24 -6.17
N THR A 113 24.33 4.78 -7.15
CA THR A 113 22.86 4.66 -7.25
C THR A 113 22.44 3.23 -7.61
N THR A 114 23.25 2.48 -8.32
CA THR A 114 22.98 1.09 -8.72
C THR A 114 22.72 0.19 -7.51
N HIS A 115 23.50 0.32 -6.45
CA HIS A 115 23.32 -0.49 -5.23
C HIS A 115 21.98 -0.20 -4.55
N ILE A 116 21.56 1.06 -4.54
CA ILE A 116 20.27 1.45 -3.95
C ILE A 116 19.11 0.90 -4.77
N VAL A 117 19.18 1.01 -6.10
CA VAL A 117 18.18 0.47 -7.02
C VAL A 117 18.11 -1.06 -6.91
N LEU A 118 19.26 -1.73 -6.90
CA LEU A 118 19.32 -3.18 -6.76
C LEU A 118 18.73 -3.65 -5.43
N LEU A 119 19.13 -3.02 -4.33
CA LEU A 119 18.61 -3.34 -3.00
C LEU A 119 17.09 -3.13 -2.92
N GLY A 120 16.59 -2.00 -3.42
CA GLY A 120 15.15 -1.70 -3.44
C GLY A 120 14.38 -2.70 -4.30
N SER A 121 14.89 -3.05 -5.49
CA SER A 121 14.29 -4.04 -6.37
C SER A 121 14.27 -5.43 -5.74
N LEU A 122 15.36 -5.82 -5.10
CA LEU A 122 15.47 -7.12 -4.43
C LEU A 122 14.45 -7.22 -3.28
N LEU A 123 14.35 -6.18 -2.45
CA LEU A 123 13.35 -6.12 -1.38
C LEU A 123 11.91 -6.20 -1.93
N ALA A 124 11.61 -5.50 -3.02
CA ALA A 124 10.30 -5.56 -3.65
C ALA A 124 9.97 -6.96 -4.19
N VAL A 125 10.94 -7.63 -4.83
CA VAL A 125 10.78 -9.00 -5.32
C VAL A 125 10.54 -9.96 -4.15
N PHE A 126 11.38 -9.92 -3.12
CA PHE A 126 11.18 -10.76 -1.93
C PHE A 126 9.85 -10.53 -1.24
N GLN A 127 9.38 -9.28 -1.14
CA GLN A 127 8.08 -8.97 -0.58
C GLN A 127 6.95 -9.67 -1.33
N GLN A 128 7.02 -9.78 -2.66
CA GLN A 128 6.00 -10.50 -3.44
C GLN A 128 6.11 -12.02 -3.30
N ILE A 129 7.34 -12.54 -3.28
CA ILE A 129 7.61 -13.99 -3.13
C ILE A 129 7.14 -14.53 -1.77
N THR A 130 7.08 -13.71 -0.72
CA THR A 130 6.53 -14.13 0.58
C THR A 130 5.08 -14.62 0.52
N GLY A 131 4.36 -14.36 -0.57
CA GLY A 131 3.03 -14.88 -0.80
C GLY A 131 1.92 -14.23 0.03
N ILE A 132 2.16 -13.08 0.68
CA ILE A 132 1.17 -12.40 1.51
C ILE A 132 -0.13 -12.11 0.74
N ASN A 133 -0.01 -11.71 -0.54
CA ASN A 133 -1.16 -11.44 -1.39
C ASN A 133 -1.97 -12.71 -1.68
N VAL A 134 -1.30 -13.87 -1.81
CA VAL A 134 -1.97 -15.16 -1.97
C VAL A 134 -2.76 -15.49 -0.71
N ILE A 135 -2.15 -15.36 0.46
CA ILE A 135 -2.82 -15.64 1.73
C ILE A 135 -4.05 -14.74 1.92
N ILE A 136 -3.92 -13.44 1.68
CA ILE A 136 -5.04 -12.48 1.83
C ILE A 136 -6.17 -12.80 0.84
N ASN A 137 -5.84 -13.03 -0.44
CA ASN A 137 -6.86 -13.26 -1.48
C ASN A 137 -7.54 -14.62 -1.36
N TYR A 138 -6.83 -15.64 -0.89
CA TYR A 138 -7.36 -17.01 -0.75
C TYR A 138 -7.73 -17.37 0.69
N ALA A 139 -7.66 -16.42 1.64
CA ALA A 139 -8.01 -16.67 3.04
C ALA A 139 -9.37 -17.39 3.22
N PRO A 140 -10.48 -16.95 2.57
CA PRO A 140 -11.77 -17.64 2.69
C PRO A 140 -11.72 -19.08 2.16
N GLU A 141 -11.00 -19.32 1.05
CA GLU A 141 -10.90 -20.65 0.44
C GLU A 141 -10.03 -21.60 1.28
N ILE A 142 -8.90 -21.11 1.79
CA ILE A 142 -8.03 -21.88 2.70
C ILE A 142 -8.82 -22.31 3.95
N LEU A 143 -9.61 -21.40 4.52
CA LEU A 143 -10.40 -21.67 5.70
C LEU A 143 -11.57 -22.62 5.39
N ARG A 144 -12.17 -22.54 4.20
CA ARG A 144 -13.21 -23.47 3.75
C ARG A 144 -12.71 -24.90 3.64
N GLN A 145 -11.47 -25.10 3.20
CA GLN A 145 -10.84 -26.43 3.09
C GLN A 145 -10.59 -27.09 4.45
N THR A 146 -10.60 -26.35 5.55
CA THR A 146 -10.54 -26.90 6.90
C THR A 146 -11.89 -27.45 7.40
N GLY A 147 -12.91 -27.56 6.52
CA GLY A 147 -14.24 -28.10 6.85
C GLY A 147 -15.22 -27.06 7.40
N ILE A 148 -14.87 -25.81 7.37
CA ILE A 148 -15.70 -24.70 7.84
C ILE A 148 -16.65 -24.25 6.71
N GLY A 149 -17.94 -24.12 6.99
CA GLY A 149 -18.95 -23.70 6.01
C GLY A 149 -18.65 -22.32 5.39
N GLY A 150 -19.12 -22.08 4.16
CA GLY A 150 -18.77 -20.89 3.37
C GLY A 150 -19.03 -19.55 4.06
N ASP A 151 -20.16 -19.41 4.76
CA ASP A 151 -20.51 -18.16 5.48
C ASP A 151 -19.55 -17.92 6.66
N THR A 152 -19.15 -19.01 7.34
CA THR A 152 -18.18 -18.94 8.42
C THR A 152 -16.77 -18.62 7.92
N ALA A 153 -16.42 -19.07 6.70
CA ALA A 153 -15.13 -18.75 6.09
C ALA A 153 -14.99 -17.26 5.79
N LEU A 154 -16.04 -16.60 5.30
CA LEU A 154 -16.05 -15.15 5.10
C LEU A 154 -15.98 -14.39 6.43
N MET A 155 -16.67 -14.85 7.45
CA MET A 155 -16.58 -14.28 8.79
C MET A 155 -15.14 -14.39 9.35
N GLN A 156 -14.46 -15.50 9.11
CA GLN A 156 -13.07 -15.68 9.51
C GLN A 156 -12.11 -14.78 8.71
N ALA A 157 -12.41 -14.50 7.43
CA ALA A 157 -11.63 -13.53 6.65
C ALA A 157 -11.70 -12.12 7.27
N ILE A 158 -12.85 -11.75 7.86
CA ILE A 158 -12.97 -10.50 8.62
C ILE A 158 -12.04 -10.51 9.85
N TYR A 159 -11.95 -11.61 10.60
CA TYR A 159 -11.01 -11.72 11.71
C TYR A 159 -9.56 -11.56 11.26
N VAL A 160 -9.17 -12.17 10.14
CA VAL A 160 -7.84 -11.97 9.54
C VAL A 160 -7.62 -10.50 9.18
N GLY A 161 -8.63 -9.84 8.59
CA GLY A 161 -8.60 -8.40 8.29
C GLY A 161 -8.42 -7.54 9.54
N ILE A 162 -9.14 -7.84 10.62
CA ILE A 162 -9.03 -7.13 11.91
C ILE A 162 -7.62 -7.29 12.49
N VAL A 163 -7.09 -8.51 12.51
CA VAL A 163 -5.73 -8.79 13.00
C VAL A 163 -4.71 -8.02 12.17
N ASN A 164 -4.83 -8.05 10.84
CA ASN A 164 -3.95 -7.30 9.96
C ASN A 164 -4.02 -5.78 10.23
N PHE A 165 -5.21 -5.24 10.44
CA PHE A 165 -5.41 -3.83 10.79
C PHE A 165 -4.74 -3.46 12.11
N LEU A 166 -4.96 -4.25 13.17
CA LEU A 166 -4.36 -4.00 14.48
C LEU A 166 -2.83 -4.05 14.42
N PHE A 167 -2.26 -5.09 13.77
CA PHE A 167 -0.82 -5.19 13.61
C PHE A 167 -0.23 -4.08 12.75
N THR A 168 -0.98 -3.58 11.77
CA THR A 168 -0.56 -2.41 10.97
C THR A 168 -0.46 -1.15 11.84
N ILE A 169 -1.43 -0.90 12.73
CA ILE A 169 -1.36 0.22 13.68
C ILE A 169 -0.13 0.09 14.56
N VAL A 170 0.10 -1.11 15.12
CA VAL A 170 1.28 -1.39 15.95
C VAL A 170 2.56 -1.16 15.17
N ALA A 171 2.64 -1.62 13.92
CA ALA A 171 3.81 -1.45 13.05
C ALA A 171 4.09 0.03 12.73
N VAL A 172 3.03 0.82 12.45
CA VAL A 172 3.14 2.27 12.21
C VAL A 172 3.72 2.97 13.44
N TRP A 173 3.26 2.61 14.63
CA TRP A 173 3.76 3.18 15.87
C TRP A 173 5.19 2.72 16.21
N LEU A 174 5.52 1.48 15.89
CA LEU A 174 6.80 0.85 16.23
C LEU A 174 7.92 1.28 15.27
N VAL A 175 7.59 1.60 14.00
CA VAL A 175 8.59 1.96 12.98
C VAL A 175 9.38 3.22 13.35
N ASP A 176 8.72 4.18 14.00
CA ASP A 176 9.36 5.42 14.44
C ASP A 176 10.22 5.24 15.70
N ARG A 177 9.94 4.21 16.53
CA ARG A 177 10.66 3.93 17.79
C ARG A 177 11.83 2.96 17.62
N LEU A 178 11.61 1.83 16.93
CA LEU A 178 12.62 0.76 16.78
C LEU A 178 13.49 0.93 15.55
N GLY A 179 13.02 1.73 14.58
CA GLY A 179 13.67 1.89 13.30
C GLY A 179 13.35 0.76 12.32
N ARG A 180 13.39 1.11 11.02
CA ARG A 180 12.94 0.24 9.92
C ARG A 180 13.68 -1.09 9.81
N LYS A 181 15.00 -1.11 10.04
CA LYS A 181 15.84 -2.32 9.91
C LYS A 181 15.48 -3.37 10.96
N LYS A 182 15.35 -2.97 12.22
CA LYS A 182 15.03 -3.90 13.32
C LYS A 182 13.62 -4.47 13.14
N LEU A 183 12.66 -3.61 12.80
CA LEU A 183 11.29 -4.04 12.58
C LEU A 183 11.18 -5.05 11.42
N LEU A 184 11.92 -4.81 10.31
CA LEU A 184 11.96 -5.73 9.18
C LEU A 184 12.54 -7.10 9.60
N LEU A 185 13.65 -7.12 10.35
CA LEU A 185 14.26 -8.38 10.83
C LEU A 185 13.31 -9.18 11.74
N TRP A 186 12.65 -8.52 12.68
CA TRP A 186 11.66 -9.18 13.55
C TRP A 186 10.45 -9.68 12.75
N GLY A 187 9.98 -8.90 11.77
CA GLY A 187 8.90 -9.32 10.88
C GLY A 187 9.27 -10.53 10.05
N CYS A 188 10.46 -10.55 9.44
CA CYS A 188 10.94 -11.71 8.68
C CYS A 188 11.11 -12.96 9.56
N ALA A 189 11.67 -12.81 10.78
CA ALA A 189 11.80 -13.94 11.70
C ALA A 189 10.42 -14.52 12.09
N GLY A 190 9.47 -13.65 12.42
CA GLY A 190 8.09 -14.07 12.70
C GLY A 190 7.42 -14.77 11.53
N LEU A 191 7.63 -14.26 10.31
CA LEU A 191 7.11 -14.87 9.08
C LEU A 191 7.67 -16.30 8.89
N VAL A 192 8.99 -16.48 9.03
CA VAL A 192 9.62 -17.81 8.91
C VAL A 192 9.04 -18.80 9.92
N VAL A 193 8.90 -18.38 11.18
CA VAL A 193 8.35 -19.25 12.24
C VAL A 193 6.88 -19.60 11.93
N SER A 194 6.08 -18.62 11.52
CA SER A 194 4.65 -18.82 11.21
C SER A 194 4.45 -19.75 10.02
N LEU A 195 5.22 -19.56 8.93
CA LEU A 195 5.15 -20.42 7.75
C LEU A 195 5.65 -21.83 8.03
N ALA A 196 6.72 -21.99 8.82
CA ALA A 196 7.21 -23.31 9.23
C ALA A 196 6.15 -24.06 10.06
N TYR A 197 5.51 -23.37 11.01
CA TYR A 197 4.42 -23.95 11.80
C TYR A 197 3.23 -24.33 10.92
N LEU A 198 2.83 -23.48 9.99
CA LEU A 198 1.72 -23.74 9.08
C LEU A 198 2.03 -24.97 8.19
N THR A 199 3.23 -25.05 7.62
CA THR A 199 3.67 -26.19 6.82
C THR A 199 3.63 -27.48 7.65
N TYR A 200 4.12 -27.44 8.87
CA TYR A 200 4.06 -28.59 9.78
C TYR A 200 2.63 -29.01 10.08
N ALA A 201 1.74 -28.06 10.38
CA ALA A 201 0.34 -28.33 10.69
C ALA A 201 -0.40 -28.98 9.51
N PHE A 202 -0.17 -28.52 8.28
CA PHE A 202 -0.80 -29.11 7.08
C PHE A 202 -0.12 -30.41 6.59
N ALA A 203 1.09 -30.71 7.06
CA ALA A 203 1.75 -32.00 6.78
C ALA A 203 1.21 -33.14 7.66
N GLN A 204 0.51 -32.84 8.75
CA GLN A 204 -0.16 -33.83 9.57
C GLN A 204 -1.45 -34.29 8.89
N PRO A 205 -1.75 -35.59 8.82
CA PRO A 205 -3.04 -36.05 8.32
C PRO A 205 -4.16 -35.45 9.18
N LEU A 206 -5.10 -34.78 8.51
CA LEU A 206 -6.31 -34.29 9.20
C LEU A 206 -7.06 -35.46 9.81
N PRO A 207 -7.48 -35.34 11.08
CA PRO A 207 -8.22 -36.42 11.78
C PRO A 207 -9.57 -36.69 11.13
#